data_a66875f85d0caed39665ae5a510f3e17
#
_entry.id   a66875f85d0caed39665ae5a510f3e17
#
_cell.length_a   1.000
_cell.length_b   1.000
_cell.length_c   1.000
_cell.angle_alpha   90.00
_cell.angle_beta   90.00
_cell.angle_gamma   90.00
#
_symmetry.space_group_name_H-M   'P 1'
#
loop_
_entity.id
_entity.type
_entity.pdbx_description
1 polymer ?
#
loop_
_entity_poly.entity_id
_entity_poly.type
_entity_poly.pdbx_seq_one_letter_code
_entity_poly.pdbx_strand_id
1 'polypeptide(L)'
;MEKKFDDNDEIQIDLLELAYALKKKLWLIILGLIVGAFGAGLYSKILLTPIYKSTAMVYVLSKETTLTSLADLQIGSQLTKDYSVLVTSRPVLEQVIEKQQLDMRVDELERMISIGNPADTRVLTITISDTDPVRAQALAEEVAKTSSDYIGDIMEMVPPKIIEEGVPAEKPSSPNVKKNAAMGGLAAAVLISGIICLGVIMDDTIKTEEDVEKYLGLTVLASIPDVDETGKSENEKGRKKKKMKGAV
;
A
#
# COMPACT_ATOMS: atom_id res chain seq x y z
N MET A 1 -63.37 -3.88 -3.24
CA MET A 1 -62.11 -4.32 -2.61
C MET A 1 -60.98 -3.80 -3.49
N GLU A 2 -60.49 -2.61 -3.16
CA GLU A 2 -59.36 -1.97 -3.84
C GLU A 2 -58.07 -2.71 -3.44
N LYS A 3 -57.41 -3.34 -4.39
CA LYS A 3 -56.04 -3.80 -4.22
C LYS A 3 -55.13 -2.55 -4.21
N LYS A 4 -54.67 -2.18 -3.02
CA LYS A 4 -53.56 -1.27 -2.81
C LYS A 4 -52.34 -1.85 -3.53
N PHE A 5 -51.92 -1.23 -4.61
CA PHE A 5 -50.61 -1.40 -5.16
C PHE A 5 -49.64 -0.80 -4.13
N ASP A 6 -48.92 -1.64 -3.41
CA ASP A 6 -47.77 -1.23 -2.62
C ASP A 6 -46.64 -0.89 -3.60
N ASP A 7 -46.48 0.39 -3.81
CA ASP A 7 -45.46 1.01 -4.67
C ASP A 7 -44.14 1.08 -3.90
N ASN A 8 -43.67 -0.11 -3.46
CA ASN A 8 -42.33 -0.32 -2.98
C ASN A 8 -41.55 -1.15 -4.04
N ASP A 9 -41.16 -0.47 -5.12
CA ASP A 9 -40.12 -0.92 -6.02
C ASP A 9 -38.75 -0.90 -5.28
N GLU A 10 -38.64 -1.62 -4.17
CA GLU A 10 -37.35 -1.97 -3.60
C GLU A 10 -36.66 -2.91 -4.58
N ILE A 11 -35.61 -2.41 -5.24
CA ILE A 11 -34.72 -3.24 -6.05
C ILE A 11 -34.13 -4.29 -5.12
N GLN A 12 -34.74 -5.46 -5.04
CA GLN A 12 -34.21 -6.60 -4.29
C GLN A 12 -33.02 -7.15 -5.05
N ILE A 13 -31.83 -6.65 -4.71
CA ILE A 13 -30.57 -7.16 -5.27
C ILE A 13 -30.37 -8.59 -4.72
N ASP A 14 -30.51 -9.58 -5.56
CA ASP A 14 -30.22 -10.97 -5.20
C ASP A 14 -28.69 -11.15 -5.13
N LEU A 15 -28.19 -11.22 -3.88
CA LEU A 15 -26.76 -11.41 -3.60
C LEU A 15 -26.25 -12.77 -4.13
N LEU A 16 -27.13 -13.77 -4.27
CA LEU A 16 -26.75 -15.07 -4.82
C LEU A 16 -26.55 -15.00 -6.33
N GLU A 17 -27.39 -14.26 -7.04
CA GLU A 17 -27.26 -14.02 -8.48
C GLU A 17 -25.98 -13.25 -8.77
N LEU A 18 -25.67 -12.22 -7.96
CA LEU A 18 -24.45 -11.44 -8.05
C LEU A 18 -23.19 -12.32 -7.85
N ALA A 19 -23.22 -13.19 -6.81
CA ALA A 19 -22.12 -14.12 -6.54
C ALA A 19 -21.93 -15.13 -7.67
N TYR A 20 -23.02 -15.61 -8.26
CA TYR A 20 -22.97 -16.54 -9.39
C TYR A 20 -22.42 -15.88 -10.67
N ALA A 21 -22.82 -14.64 -10.94
CA ALA A 21 -22.30 -13.86 -12.07
C ALA A 21 -20.80 -13.56 -11.93
N LEU A 22 -20.35 -13.19 -10.72
CA LEU A 22 -18.93 -13.02 -10.43
C LEU A 22 -18.15 -14.33 -10.62
N LYS A 23 -18.69 -15.46 -10.16
CA LYS A 23 -18.07 -16.78 -10.34
C LYS A 23 -18.01 -17.19 -11.82
N LYS A 24 -19.04 -16.93 -12.61
CA LYS A 24 -19.09 -17.23 -14.04
C LYS A 24 -18.07 -16.42 -14.83
N LYS A 25 -17.85 -15.15 -14.43
CA LYS A 25 -16.92 -14.21 -15.08
C LYS A 25 -15.57 -14.07 -14.36
N LEU A 26 -15.26 -15.01 -13.45
CA LEU A 26 -14.04 -14.97 -12.61
C LEU A 26 -12.76 -14.93 -13.47
N TRP A 27 -12.76 -15.55 -14.65
CA TRP A 27 -11.60 -15.49 -15.55
C TRP A 27 -11.33 -14.05 -16.04
N LEU A 28 -12.36 -13.21 -16.26
CA LEU A 28 -12.21 -11.81 -16.62
C LEU A 28 -11.60 -11.00 -15.48
N ILE A 29 -11.98 -11.31 -14.23
CA ILE A 29 -11.43 -10.67 -13.02
C ILE A 29 -9.95 -11.02 -12.89
N ILE A 30 -9.59 -12.30 -13.08
CA ILE A 30 -8.19 -12.77 -13.04
C ILE A 30 -7.38 -12.14 -14.19
N LEU A 31 -7.92 -12.06 -15.38
CA LEU A 31 -7.28 -11.40 -16.52
C LEU A 31 -7.03 -9.91 -16.20
N GLY A 32 -8.03 -9.24 -15.67
CA GLY A 32 -7.90 -7.84 -15.29
C GLY A 32 -6.87 -7.61 -14.17
N LEU A 33 -6.83 -8.50 -13.18
CA LEU A 33 -5.82 -8.48 -12.13
C LEU A 33 -4.39 -8.60 -12.72
N ILE A 34 -4.18 -9.54 -13.66
CA ILE A 34 -2.88 -9.74 -14.31
C ILE A 34 -2.50 -8.52 -15.15
N VAL A 35 -3.42 -8.01 -15.97
CA VAL A 35 -3.18 -6.83 -16.83
C VAL A 35 -2.93 -5.59 -15.99
N GLY A 36 -3.72 -5.36 -14.93
CA GLY A 36 -3.54 -4.25 -14.00
C GLY A 36 -2.23 -4.32 -13.23
N ALA A 37 -1.85 -5.52 -12.76
CA ALA A 37 -0.58 -5.73 -12.07
C ALA A 37 0.62 -5.51 -13.00
N PHE A 38 0.55 -6.02 -14.23
CA PHE A 38 1.60 -5.84 -15.23
C PHE A 38 1.74 -4.38 -15.64
N GLY A 39 0.63 -3.70 -15.94
CA GLY A 39 0.61 -2.28 -16.31
C GLY A 39 1.17 -1.38 -15.20
N ALA A 40 0.70 -1.56 -13.96
CA ALA A 40 1.18 -0.79 -12.81
C ALA A 40 2.65 -1.10 -12.47
N GLY A 41 3.08 -2.35 -12.61
CA GLY A 41 4.48 -2.75 -12.42
C GLY A 41 5.40 -2.13 -13.47
N LEU A 42 5.00 -2.14 -14.73
CA LEU A 42 5.75 -1.54 -15.83
C LEU A 42 5.84 -0.02 -15.68
N TYR A 43 4.70 0.63 -15.37
CA TYR A 43 4.66 2.06 -15.06
C TYR A 43 5.61 2.41 -13.91
N SER A 44 5.56 1.64 -12.83
CA SER A 44 6.41 1.86 -11.65
C SER A 44 7.90 1.70 -11.95
N LYS A 45 8.28 0.79 -12.84
CA LYS A 45 9.68 0.53 -13.19
C LYS A 45 10.26 1.53 -14.18
N ILE A 46 9.45 2.05 -15.11
CA ILE A 46 9.93 2.88 -16.22
C ILE A 46 9.77 4.37 -15.94
N LEU A 47 8.62 4.77 -15.36
CA LEU A 47 8.29 6.20 -15.20
C LEU A 47 8.71 6.79 -13.86
N LEU A 48 8.82 5.96 -12.80
CA LEU A 48 9.18 6.46 -11.49
C LEU A 48 10.70 6.44 -11.30
N THR A 49 11.26 7.57 -10.85
CA THR A 49 12.69 7.70 -10.55
C THR A 49 13.05 6.83 -9.32
N PRO A 50 14.14 6.07 -9.39
CA PRO A 50 14.61 5.31 -8.25
C PRO A 50 15.13 6.26 -7.15
N ILE A 51 14.76 5.98 -5.90
CA ILE A 51 15.22 6.70 -4.71
C ILE A 51 16.01 5.75 -3.85
N TYR A 52 17.21 6.15 -3.49
CA TYR A 52 18.11 5.45 -2.59
C TYR A 52 18.08 6.10 -1.22
N LYS A 53 18.25 5.31 -0.18
CA LYS A 53 18.29 5.79 1.20
C LYS A 53 19.61 5.42 1.84
N SER A 54 20.25 6.40 2.44
CA SER A 54 21.40 6.18 3.32
C SER A 54 21.05 6.64 4.72
N THR A 55 21.44 5.88 5.74
CA THR A 55 21.13 6.17 7.14
C THR A 55 22.41 6.24 7.94
N ALA A 56 22.59 7.32 8.68
CA ALA A 56 23.59 7.47 9.71
C ALA A 56 22.92 7.39 11.10
N MET A 57 23.65 6.87 12.10
CA MET A 57 23.13 6.77 13.46
C MET A 57 24.00 7.54 14.43
N VAL A 58 23.35 8.32 15.28
CA VAL A 58 23.99 9.15 16.27
C VAL A 58 23.50 8.77 17.66
N TYR A 59 24.43 8.54 18.60
CA TYR A 59 24.14 8.22 19.99
C TYR A 59 24.13 9.49 20.82
N VAL A 60 23.01 9.72 21.49
CA VAL A 60 22.80 10.87 22.36
C VAL A 60 23.34 10.56 23.76
N LEU A 61 24.38 11.29 24.17
CA LEU A 61 24.97 11.18 25.48
C LEU A 61 24.30 12.18 26.43
N SER A 62 23.85 11.71 27.60
CA SER A 62 23.46 12.62 28.70
C SER A 62 24.64 12.83 29.63
N LYS A 63 24.75 14.05 30.20
CA LYS A 63 25.89 14.49 31.02
C LYS A 63 26.03 13.73 32.34
N GLU A 64 24.99 13.03 32.78
CA GLU A 64 24.97 12.34 34.08
C GLU A 64 25.00 10.82 33.87
N THR A 65 26.18 10.25 33.98
CA THR A 65 26.46 8.82 33.82
C THR A 65 26.42 8.04 35.14
N THR A 66 25.44 8.29 35.98
CA THR A 66 25.13 7.36 37.08
C THR A 66 23.79 6.69 36.80
N LEU A 67 23.85 5.73 35.90
CA LEU A 67 22.74 4.93 35.41
C LEU A 67 22.11 4.07 36.49
N THR A 68 21.01 4.47 37.08
CA THR A 68 20.23 3.53 37.91
C THR A 68 18.72 3.77 37.96
N SER A 69 18.13 4.65 37.14
CA SER A 69 16.68 4.82 37.21
C SER A 69 15.98 4.86 35.87
N LEU A 70 14.72 4.39 35.84
CA LEU A 70 13.79 4.51 34.70
C LEU A 70 13.61 5.98 34.24
N ALA A 71 13.85 6.94 35.15
CA ALA A 71 13.82 8.37 34.85
C ALA A 71 14.90 8.76 33.82
N ASP A 72 16.09 8.15 33.88
CA ASP A 72 17.19 8.45 32.95
C ASP A 72 16.89 8.00 31.51
N LEU A 73 16.12 6.92 31.37
CA LEU A 73 15.67 6.47 30.04
C LEU A 73 14.65 7.44 29.43
N GLN A 74 13.73 7.96 30.25
CA GLN A 74 12.74 8.94 29.77
C GLN A 74 13.40 10.28 29.39
N ILE A 75 14.37 10.74 30.20
CA ILE A 75 15.15 11.94 29.89
C ILE A 75 15.92 11.73 28.58
N GLY A 76 16.55 10.58 28.37
CA GLY A 76 17.30 10.28 27.17
C GLY A 76 16.40 10.25 25.92
N SER A 77 15.20 9.71 25.99
CA SER A 77 14.27 9.69 24.86
C SER A 77 13.70 11.08 24.56
N GLN A 78 13.47 11.91 25.58
CA GLN A 78 13.06 13.31 25.41
C GLN A 78 14.18 14.13 24.74
N LEU A 79 15.42 13.97 25.21
CA LEU A 79 16.57 14.64 24.63
C LEU A 79 16.78 14.27 23.15
N THR A 80 16.49 13.02 22.77
CA THR A 80 16.55 12.59 21.36
C THR A 80 15.52 13.31 20.48
N LYS A 81 14.33 13.62 21.04
CA LYS A 81 13.32 14.43 20.33
C LYS A 81 13.79 15.87 20.14
N ASP A 82 14.40 16.46 21.15
CA ASP A 82 14.94 17.83 21.05
C ASP A 82 16.07 17.88 20.00
N TYR A 83 16.92 16.87 19.97
CA TYR A 83 17.99 16.77 18.96
C TYR A 83 17.42 16.57 17.56
N SER A 84 16.31 15.86 17.40
CA SER A 84 15.67 15.70 16.10
C SER A 84 15.27 17.03 15.46
N VAL A 85 14.84 17.99 16.30
CA VAL A 85 14.51 19.36 15.85
C VAL A 85 15.78 20.15 15.49
N LEU A 86 16.84 19.97 16.25
CA LEU A 86 18.12 20.66 15.99
C LEU A 86 18.79 20.18 14.69
N VAL A 87 18.72 18.88 14.40
CA VAL A 87 19.28 18.30 13.16
C VAL A 87 18.65 18.90 11.91
N THR A 88 17.35 19.17 11.92
CA THR A 88 16.64 19.79 10.79
C THR A 88 16.56 21.30 10.88
N SER A 89 17.27 21.89 11.85
CA SER A 89 17.28 23.35 12.00
C SER A 89 18.00 24.02 10.82
N ARG A 90 17.53 25.21 10.47
CA ARG A 90 18.05 25.98 9.35
C ARG A 90 19.57 26.22 9.42
N PRO A 91 20.17 26.57 10.59
CA PRO A 91 21.62 26.78 10.66
C PRO A 91 22.44 25.52 10.34
N VAL A 92 21.95 24.34 10.73
CA VAL A 92 22.60 23.05 10.40
C VAL A 92 22.54 22.80 8.90
N LEU A 93 21.35 22.93 8.32
CA LEU A 93 21.16 22.66 6.90
C LEU A 93 21.89 23.63 5.99
N GLU A 94 21.96 24.93 6.35
CA GLU A 94 22.77 25.94 5.64
C GLU A 94 24.26 25.58 5.65
N GLN A 95 24.79 25.13 6.81
CA GLN A 95 26.18 24.68 6.89
C GLN A 95 26.46 23.45 6.03
N VAL A 96 25.53 22.48 5.99
CA VAL A 96 25.66 21.28 5.13
C VAL A 96 25.66 21.67 3.67
N ILE A 97 24.75 22.53 3.24
CA ILE A 97 24.68 23.06 1.86
C ILE A 97 26.00 23.75 1.46
N GLU A 98 26.52 24.59 2.33
CA GLU A 98 27.78 25.32 2.10
C GLU A 98 28.99 24.34 2.01
N LYS A 99 29.12 23.43 2.98
CA LYS A 99 30.23 22.47 3.03
C LYS A 99 30.24 21.50 1.84
N GLN A 100 29.05 21.05 1.42
CA GLN A 100 28.90 20.14 0.28
C GLN A 100 28.73 20.85 -1.06
N GLN A 101 28.76 22.21 -1.08
CA GLN A 101 28.60 23.05 -2.26
C GLN A 101 27.36 22.71 -3.08
N LEU A 102 26.23 22.50 -2.41
CA LEU A 102 25.00 22.10 -3.05
C LEU A 102 24.27 23.29 -3.68
N ASP A 103 23.81 23.11 -4.91
CA ASP A 103 22.93 24.07 -5.57
C ASP A 103 21.47 23.75 -5.28
N MET A 104 21.07 23.86 -3.99
CA MET A 104 19.70 23.64 -3.54
C MET A 104 19.37 24.52 -2.35
N ARG A 105 18.07 24.70 -2.10
CA ARG A 105 17.58 25.47 -0.95
C ARG A 105 17.46 24.58 0.29
N VAL A 106 17.44 25.23 1.45
CA VAL A 106 17.29 24.53 2.75
C VAL A 106 16.05 23.66 2.80
N ASP A 107 14.91 24.15 2.32
CA ASP A 107 13.65 23.41 2.30
C ASP A 107 13.67 22.21 1.33
N GLU A 108 14.52 22.20 0.34
CA GLU A 108 14.74 21.04 -0.54
C GLU A 108 15.55 19.97 0.18
N LEU A 109 16.63 20.35 0.84
CA LEU A 109 17.43 19.42 1.65
C LEU A 109 16.62 18.84 2.81
N GLU A 110 15.83 19.67 3.50
CA GLU A 110 14.97 19.24 4.61
C GLU A 110 14.00 18.13 4.18
N ARG A 111 13.39 18.21 2.99
CA ARG A 111 12.50 17.18 2.45
C ARG A 111 13.18 15.85 2.15
N MET A 112 14.49 15.87 1.92
CA MET A 112 15.28 14.65 1.69
C MET A 112 15.64 13.96 3.01
N ILE A 113 15.52 14.65 4.14
CA ILE A 113 15.90 14.18 5.46
C ILE A 113 14.69 13.56 6.16
N SER A 114 14.88 12.39 6.74
CA SER A 114 13.93 11.75 7.63
C SER A 114 14.65 11.39 8.93
N ILE A 115 14.16 11.92 10.04
CA ILE A 115 14.70 11.64 11.35
C ILE A 115 13.84 10.57 12.03
N GLY A 116 14.49 9.58 12.61
CA GLY A 116 13.83 8.53 13.39
C GLY A 116 14.52 8.32 14.72
N ASN A 117 13.75 7.88 15.71
CA ASN A 117 14.27 7.36 16.96
C ASN A 117 13.69 5.95 17.14
N PRO A 118 14.52 4.88 17.10
CA PRO A 118 14.05 3.56 17.49
C PRO A 118 13.47 3.60 18.90
N ALA A 119 12.31 2.96 19.09
CA ALA A 119 11.50 3.06 20.30
C ALA A 119 12.33 2.96 21.57
N ASP A 120 12.21 3.97 22.44
CA ASP A 120 12.81 4.07 23.77
C ASP A 120 14.35 3.96 23.81
N THR A 121 15.02 4.31 22.71
CA THR A 121 16.47 4.34 22.65
C THR A 121 17.03 5.76 22.69
N ARG A 122 18.34 5.87 22.95
CA ARG A 122 19.11 7.13 22.85
C ARG A 122 19.79 7.26 21.47
N VAL A 123 19.25 6.55 20.46
CA VAL A 123 19.81 6.57 19.12
C VAL A 123 18.92 7.43 18.24
N LEU A 124 19.53 8.37 17.55
CA LEU A 124 18.90 9.17 16.50
C LEU A 124 19.35 8.62 15.15
N THR A 125 18.39 8.24 14.32
CA THR A 125 18.65 7.80 12.93
C THR A 125 18.38 8.96 11.99
N ILE A 126 19.38 9.29 11.17
CA ILE A 126 19.31 10.34 10.15
C ILE A 126 19.34 9.64 8.79
N THR A 127 18.20 9.64 8.10
CA THR A 127 18.05 8.98 6.80
C THR A 127 17.90 10.02 5.70
N ILE A 128 18.78 9.97 4.70
CA ILE A 128 18.71 10.79 3.50
C ILE A 128 18.14 9.96 2.34
N SER A 129 17.24 10.58 1.60
CA SER A 129 16.61 9.99 0.41
C SER A 129 17.03 10.79 -0.82
N ASP A 130 17.78 10.17 -1.74
CA ASP A 130 18.25 10.82 -2.97
C ASP A 130 18.16 9.86 -4.17
N THR A 131 18.22 10.41 -5.37
CA THR A 131 18.32 9.64 -6.62
C THR A 131 19.70 9.04 -6.87
N ASP A 132 20.74 9.59 -6.24
CA ASP A 132 22.12 9.12 -6.27
C ASP A 132 22.48 8.48 -4.91
N PRO A 133 22.84 7.18 -4.89
CA PRO A 133 23.20 6.49 -3.65
C PRO A 133 24.48 7.02 -2.99
N VAL A 134 25.45 7.52 -3.77
CA VAL A 134 26.70 8.06 -3.24
C VAL A 134 26.46 9.44 -2.62
N ARG A 135 25.64 10.27 -3.28
CA ARG A 135 25.24 11.56 -2.73
C ARG A 135 24.39 11.39 -1.47
N ALA A 136 23.47 10.41 -1.44
CA ALA A 136 22.68 10.10 -0.25
C ALA A 136 23.57 9.73 0.94
N GLN A 137 24.63 8.95 0.72
CA GLN A 137 25.62 8.62 1.75
C GLN A 137 26.34 9.86 2.25
N ALA A 138 26.97 10.61 1.33
CA ALA A 138 27.75 11.80 1.69
C ALA A 138 26.92 12.83 2.48
N LEU A 139 25.66 13.03 2.08
CA LEU A 139 24.74 13.91 2.79
C LEU A 139 24.35 13.37 4.17
N ALA A 140 24.11 12.07 4.29
CA ALA A 140 23.76 11.47 5.60
C ALA A 140 24.90 11.64 6.60
N GLU A 141 26.12 11.42 6.15
CA GLU A 141 27.34 11.57 6.92
C GLU A 141 27.60 13.03 7.33
N GLU A 142 27.50 13.97 6.36
CA GLU A 142 27.72 15.40 6.64
C GLU A 142 26.63 15.98 7.55
N VAL A 143 25.35 15.62 7.35
CA VAL A 143 24.26 16.05 8.24
C VAL A 143 24.49 15.51 9.65
N ALA A 144 24.88 14.25 9.80
CA ALA A 144 25.16 13.65 11.10
C ALA A 144 26.34 14.37 11.81
N LYS A 145 27.40 14.69 11.10
CA LYS A 145 28.58 15.36 11.61
C LYS A 145 28.27 16.81 11.99
N THR A 146 27.71 17.58 11.05
CA THR A 146 27.41 18.99 11.27
C THR A 146 26.40 19.18 12.39
N SER A 147 25.36 18.33 12.47
CA SER A 147 24.39 18.39 13.57
C SER A 147 24.99 17.98 14.90
N SER A 148 25.90 17.00 14.94
CA SER A 148 26.61 16.62 16.17
C SER A 148 27.43 17.76 16.71
N ASP A 149 28.23 18.42 15.85
CA ASP A 149 29.07 19.56 16.22
C ASP A 149 28.19 20.73 16.71
N TYR A 150 27.13 21.07 15.97
CA TYR A 150 26.21 22.15 16.29
C TYR A 150 25.46 21.91 17.63
N ILE A 151 25.03 20.69 17.91
CA ILE A 151 24.40 20.32 19.18
C ILE A 151 25.39 20.44 20.34
N GLY A 152 26.64 19.99 20.14
CA GLY A 152 27.72 20.16 21.13
C GLY A 152 27.96 21.59 21.47
N ASP A 153 28.04 22.46 20.48
CA ASP A 153 28.27 23.90 20.67
C ASP A 153 27.11 24.61 21.39
N ILE A 154 25.87 24.38 20.95
CA ILE A 154 24.68 25.02 21.54
C ILE A 154 24.43 24.58 22.98
N MET A 155 24.61 23.29 23.23
CA MET A 155 24.32 22.74 24.56
C MET A 155 25.51 22.84 25.54
N GLU A 156 26.65 23.33 25.08
CA GLU A 156 27.90 23.36 25.83
C GLU A 156 28.24 21.99 26.45
N MET A 157 28.01 20.93 25.68
CA MET A 157 28.16 19.53 26.11
C MET A 157 29.07 18.78 25.16
N VAL A 158 29.42 17.53 25.52
CA VAL A 158 30.10 16.61 24.63
C VAL A 158 29.21 16.35 23.43
N PRO A 159 29.68 16.54 22.20
CA PRO A 159 28.89 16.28 21.00
C PRO A 159 28.33 14.85 20.95
N PRO A 160 27.13 14.64 20.45
CA PRO A 160 26.60 13.32 20.20
C PRO A 160 27.56 12.48 19.34
N LYS A 161 27.70 11.20 19.63
CA LYS A 161 28.67 10.35 18.95
C LYS A 161 28.03 9.62 17.76
N ILE A 162 28.62 9.76 16.59
CA ILE A 162 28.25 8.94 15.41
C ILE A 162 28.66 7.51 15.71
N ILE A 163 27.70 6.59 15.69
CA ILE A 163 27.90 5.15 15.93
C ILE A 163 27.83 4.32 14.65
N GLU A 164 27.15 4.87 13.62
CA GLU A 164 27.07 4.26 12.29
C GLU A 164 27.10 5.37 11.25
N GLU A 165 28.02 5.26 10.31
CA GLU A 165 28.13 6.15 9.16
C GLU A 165 27.15 5.72 8.06
N GLY A 166 26.78 6.65 7.18
CA GLY A 166 25.96 6.34 6.03
C GLY A 166 26.64 5.33 5.10
N VAL A 167 25.86 4.39 4.56
CA VAL A 167 26.33 3.42 3.57
C VAL A 167 25.57 3.62 2.28
N PRO A 168 26.23 3.57 1.10
CA PRO A 168 25.55 3.70 -0.17
C PRO A 168 24.62 2.49 -0.39
N ALA A 169 23.36 2.76 -0.70
CA ALA A 169 22.39 1.69 -0.90
C ALA A 169 22.64 0.98 -2.23
N GLU A 170 22.81 -0.33 -2.21
CA GLU A 170 22.96 -1.16 -3.42
C GLU A 170 21.69 -1.24 -4.26
N LYS A 171 20.52 -1.03 -3.65
CA LYS A 171 19.20 -1.16 -4.28
C LYS A 171 18.33 0.04 -3.95
N PRO A 172 17.50 0.51 -4.90
CA PRO A 172 16.57 1.58 -4.61
C PRO A 172 15.52 1.14 -3.58
N SER A 173 15.23 2.02 -2.63
CA SER A 173 14.19 1.83 -1.62
C SER A 173 12.79 2.10 -2.19
N SER A 174 12.68 2.92 -3.23
CA SER A 174 11.46 3.29 -3.94
C SER A 174 11.77 3.43 -5.44
N PRO A 175 10.79 3.13 -6.32
CA PRO A 175 9.48 2.56 -6.07
C PRO A 175 9.51 1.07 -5.76
N ASN A 176 8.61 0.63 -4.89
CA ASN A 176 8.44 -0.81 -4.66
C ASN A 176 7.54 -1.39 -5.75
N VAL A 177 8.16 -1.85 -6.85
CA VAL A 177 7.46 -2.38 -8.03
C VAL A 177 6.49 -3.51 -7.68
N LYS A 178 6.85 -4.39 -6.74
CA LYS A 178 5.98 -5.48 -6.30
C LYS A 178 4.71 -4.97 -5.61
N LYS A 179 4.86 -3.99 -4.73
CA LYS A 179 3.72 -3.37 -4.02
C LYS A 179 2.81 -2.62 -4.99
N ASN A 180 3.40 -1.84 -5.90
CA ASN A 180 2.66 -1.07 -6.89
C ASN A 180 1.92 -1.98 -7.88
N ALA A 181 2.54 -3.08 -8.33
CA ALA A 181 1.92 -4.08 -9.17
C ALA A 181 0.74 -4.77 -8.45
N ALA A 182 0.91 -5.16 -7.18
CA ALA A 182 -0.17 -5.76 -6.39
C ALA A 182 -1.35 -4.80 -6.22
N MET A 183 -1.08 -3.53 -5.90
CA MET A 183 -2.12 -2.50 -5.78
C MET A 183 -2.85 -2.24 -7.11
N GLY A 184 -2.10 -2.14 -8.22
CA GLY A 184 -2.69 -1.94 -9.55
C GLY A 184 -3.54 -3.13 -10.00
N GLY A 185 -3.08 -4.35 -9.74
CA GLY A 185 -3.85 -5.56 -10.01
C GLY A 185 -5.15 -5.62 -9.20
N LEU A 186 -5.08 -5.33 -7.90
CA LEU A 186 -6.25 -5.31 -7.02
C LEU A 186 -7.26 -4.24 -7.43
N ALA A 187 -6.79 -3.02 -7.74
CA ALA A 187 -7.65 -1.95 -8.23
C ALA A 187 -8.37 -2.33 -9.54
N ALA A 188 -7.66 -2.94 -10.49
CA ALA A 188 -8.25 -3.41 -11.73
C ALA A 188 -9.28 -4.54 -11.50
N ALA A 189 -9.01 -5.47 -10.59
CA ALA A 189 -9.94 -6.53 -10.23
C ALA A 189 -11.24 -5.97 -9.60
N VAL A 190 -11.13 -4.98 -8.72
CA VAL A 190 -12.28 -4.30 -8.10
C VAL A 190 -13.11 -3.55 -9.16
N LEU A 191 -12.45 -2.84 -10.08
CA LEU A 191 -13.14 -2.13 -11.16
C LEU A 191 -13.91 -3.09 -12.08
N ILE A 192 -13.28 -4.20 -12.49
CA ILE A 192 -13.94 -5.21 -13.33
C ILE A 192 -15.10 -5.87 -12.59
N SER A 193 -14.93 -6.19 -11.30
CA SER A 193 -16.00 -6.74 -10.47
C SER A 193 -17.18 -5.76 -10.38
N GLY A 194 -16.90 -4.46 -10.19
CA GLY A 194 -17.92 -3.42 -10.18
C GLY A 194 -18.67 -3.31 -11.50
N ILE A 195 -17.97 -3.37 -12.64
CA ILE A 195 -18.60 -3.36 -13.97
C ILE A 195 -19.48 -4.61 -14.18
N ILE A 196 -19.02 -5.77 -13.71
CA ILE A 196 -19.82 -7.01 -13.79
C ILE A 196 -21.08 -6.88 -12.92
N CYS A 197 -20.96 -6.35 -11.70
CA CYS A 197 -22.09 -6.13 -10.81
C CYS A 197 -23.11 -5.15 -11.40
N LEU A 198 -22.63 -4.03 -11.93
CA LEU A 198 -23.50 -3.06 -12.62
C LEU A 198 -24.22 -3.70 -13.81
N GLY A 199 -23.51 -4.51 -14.59
CA GLY A 199 -24.11 -5.23 -15.71
C GLY A 199 -25.19 -6.24 -15.30
N VAL A 200 -25.09 -6.83 -14.11
CA VAL A 200 -26.12 -7.74 -13.56
C VAL A 200 -27.32 -6.94 -13.06
N ILE A 201 -27.08 -5.83 -12.36
CA ILE A 201 -28.16 -4.96 -11.82
C ILE A 201 -28.96 -4.30 -12.97
N MET A 202 -28.31 -4.01 -14.10
CA MET A 202 -28.95 -3.41 -15.28
C MET A 202 -29.54 -4.44 -16.23
N ASP A 203 -29.41 -5.75 -15.95
CA ASP A 203 -29.93 -6.82 -16.81
C ASP A 203 -31.37 -7.19 -16.38
N ASP A 204 -32.34 -6.48 -16.91
CA ASP A 204 -33.78 -6.71 -16.67
C ASP A 204 -34.34 -7.93 -17.43
N THR A 205 -33.46 -8.84 -17.89
CA THR A 205 -33.89 -10.00 -18.66
C THR A 205 -34.42 -11.12 -17.78
N ILE A 206 -35.66 -11.51 -17.98
CA ILE A 206 -36.30 -12.67 -17.32
C ILE A 206 -35.62 -13.95 -17.82
N LYS A 207 -34.93 -14.69 -16.95
CA LYS A 207 -34.13 -15.87 -17.31
C LYS A 207 -34.59 -17.14 -16.60
N THR A 208 -35.31 -17.01 -15.49
CA THR A 208 -35.72 -18.16 -14.67
C THR A 208 -37.24 -18.26 -14.55
N GLU A 209 -37.72 -19.44 -14.20
CA GLU A 209 -39.14 -19.68 -13.91
C GLU A 209 -39.63 -18.81 -12.74
N GLU A 210 -38.76 -18.61 -11.76
CA GLU A 210 -39.02 -17.75 -10.60
C GLU A 210 -39.16 -16.27 -10.97
N ASP A 211 -38.43 -15.81 -11.99
CA ASP A 211 -38.56 -14.43 -12.50
C ASP A 211 -39.92 -14.20 -13.14
N VAL A 212 -40.44 -15.18 -13.90
CA VAL A 212 -41.77 -15.10 -14.52
C VAL A 212 -42.86 -15.00 -13.46
N GLU A 213 -42.77 -15.77 -12.37
CA GLU A 213 -43.74 -15.75 -11.29
C GLU A 213 -43.65 -14.45 -10.50
N LYS A 214 -42.45 -13.98 -10.23
CA LYS A 214 -42.18 -12.76 -9.45
C LYS A 214 -42.57 -11.47 -10.18
N TYR A 215 -42.17 -11.34 -11.46
CA TYR A 215 -42.38 -10.09 -12.22
C TYR A 215 -43.68 -10.05 -13.01
N LEU A 216 -44.19 -11.19 -13.48
CA LEU A 216 -45.42 -11.25 -14.27
C LEU A 216 -46.61 -11.75 -13.45
N GLY A 217 -46.39 -12.30 -12.26
CA GLY A 217 -47.43 -12.88 -11.43
C GLY A 217 -48.15 -14.08 -12.08
N LEU A 218 -47.48 -14.74 -13.04
CA LEU A 218 -48.03 -15.87 -13.79
C LEU A 218 -47.37 -17.16 -13.32
N THR A 219 -48.18 -18.17 -13.00
CA THR A 219 -47.66 -19.48 -12.65
C THR A 219 -47.13 -20.20 -13.89
N VAL A 220 -45.89 -20.63 -13.87
CA VAL A 220 -45.27 -21.38 -14.97
C VAL A 220 -45.83 -22.81 -14.97
N LEU A 221 -46.53 -23.19 -16.04
CA LEU A 221 -47.17 -24.49 -16.17
C LEU A 221 -46.19 -25.57 -16.69
N ALA A 222 -45.20 -25.18 -17.49
CA ALA A 222 -44.18 -26.10 -17.96
C ALA A 222 -42.97 -25.27 -18.50
N SER A 223 -41.74 -25.76 -18.23
CA SER A 223 -40.54 -25.22 -18.86
C SER A 223 -39.95 -26.23 -19.86
N ILE A 224 -39.58 -25.74 -21.01
CA ILE A 224 -38.92 -26.53 -22.04
C ILE A 224 -37.43 -26.18 -21.99
N PRO A 225 -36.56 -27.13 -21.59
CA PRO A 225 -35.14 -26.85 -21.56
C PRO A 225 -34.61 -26.59 -22.97
N ASP A 226 -33.86 -25.50 -23.13
CA ASP A 226 -33.14 -25.22 -24.38
C ASP A 226 -32.08 -26.32 -24.58
N VAL A 227 -32.17 -26.97 -25.71
CA VAL A 227 -31.24 -28.05 -26.12
C VAL A 227 -30.28 -27.45 -27.13
N ASP A 228 -29.06 -27.18 -26.71
CA ASP A 228 -28.00 -26.77 -27.63
C ASP A 228 -27.95 -27.76 -28.83
N GLU A 229 -27.70 -27.24 -30.03
CA GLU A 229 -27.63 -28.00 -31.30
C GLU A 229 -26.68 -29.23 -31.27
N THR A 230 -25.92 -29.39 -30.20
CA THR A 230 -25.06 -30.57 -29.96
C THR A 230 -25.73 -31.72 -29.22
N GLY A 231 -27.03 -31.66 -28.90
CA GLY A 231 -27.85 -32.76 -28.37
C GLY A 231 -27.44 -33.30 -26.98
N LYS A 232 -26.67 -32.54 -26.18
CA LYS A 232 -26.26 -32.91 -24.83
C LYS A 232 -26.91 -32.01 -23.80
N SER A 233 -28.03 -32.48 -23.22
CA SER A 233 -28.66 -31.81 -22.08
C SER A 233 -27.70 -31.78 -20.90
N GLU A 234 -27.63 -30.62 -20.16
CA GLU A 234 -26.79 -30.46 -18.96
C GLU A 234 -27.08 -31.50 -17.86
N ASN A 235 -28.23 -32.11 -17.90
CA ASN A 235 -28.65 -33.18 -16.95
C ASN A 235 -27.81 -34.47 -17.08
N GLU A 236 -27.18 -34.75 -18.23
CA GLU A 236 -26.29 -35.91 -18.38
C GLU A 236 -24.91 -35.70 -17.73
N LYS A 237 -24.43 -34.45 -17.66
CA LYS A 237 -23.16 -34.14 -16.97
C LYS A 237 -23.23 -34.35 -15.46
N GLY A 238 -24.39 -34.09 -14.85
CA GLY A 238 -24.63 -34.34 -13.43
C GLY A 238 -24.71 -35.84 -13.08
N ARG A 239 -25.31 -36.65 -13.95
CA ARG A 239 -25.47 -38.11 -13.73
C ARG A 239 -24.15 -38.89 -13.94
N LYS A 240 -23.28 -38.49 -14.89
CA LYS A 240 -21.96 -39.14 -15.06
C LYS A 240 -21.01 -38.87 -13.89
N LYS A 241 -21.03 -37.65 -13.32
CA LYS A 241 -20.23 -37.34 -12.10
C LYS A 241 -20.67 -38.10 -10.85
N LYS A 242 -21.96 -38.45 -10.75
CA LYS A 242 -22.49 -39.22 -9.59
C LYS A 242 -22.21 -40.72 -9.71
N LYS A 243 -22.12 -41.28 -10.95
CA LYS A 243 -21.76 -42.68 -11.17
C LYS A 243 -20.27 -42.99 -10.98
N MET A 244 -19.38 -42.02 -11.17
CA MET A 244 -17.93 -42.20 -10.95
C MET A 244 -17.51 -42.08 -9.48
N LYS A 245 -18.35 -41.51 -8.59
CA LYS A 245 -18.07 -41.43 -7.16
C LYS A 245 -18.64 -42.61 -6.32
N GLY A 246 -19.35 -43.54 -6.94
CA GLY A 246 -19.96 -44.70 -6.27
C GLY A 246 -19.32 -46.06 -6.60
N ALA A 247 -18.12 -46.03 -7.27
CA ALA A 247 -17.40 -47.26 -7.65
C ALA A 247 -15.91 -47.13 -7.23
N VAL A 248 -15.68 -46.90 -5.93
CA VAL A 248 -14.43 -47.20 -5.21
C VAL A 248 -14.82 -47.60 -3.81
#